data_ff33e61823d9bc11c8db4a100d1230e0
#
_entry.id   ff33e61823d9bc11c8db4a100d1230e0
#
_cell.length_a   1.000
_cell.length_b   1.000
_cell.length_c   1.000
_cell.angle_alpha   90.00
_cell.angle_beta   90.00
_cell.angle_gamma   90.00
#
_symmetry.space_group_name_H-M   'P 1'
#
loop_
_entity.id
_entity.type
_entity.pdbx_description
1 polymer ?
#
loop_
_entity_poly.entity_id
_entity_poly.type
_entity_poly.pdbx_seq_one_letter_code
_entity_poly.pdbx_strand_id
1 'polypeptide(L)'
;MFKKIGIAVSFSPYGKALFKIAAFLQKNLSAELYLMHIGNHSAEKENKVKLLAEEFQISDSDYKIIFKKDDPARAITDFVETEKLDLVILGALEKERSINYYIGYVARKLMRKAPTNLLICPAKKEADFHFNDLFITTDYSSRSESSIKFLAELGKMISAKRIVVIREFSIPGLAITVDDFGSSQDAEQSKNRLIQEEKEKLDFFLRELNVKDINIEGVCIYGKEGFASNKYAKEHDADLSVITAPERKPKLFDRIFTSEIEFNIKEIPSPLLIIKKL
;
A
#
# COMPACT_ATOMS: atom_id res chain seq x y z
N MET A 1 5.83 -3.05 14.68
CA MET A 1 6.27 -1.95 13.79
C MET A 1 7.46 -2.43 12.98
N PHE A 2 7.71 -1.87 11.79
CA PHE A 2 8.80 -2.31 10.90
C PHE A 2 10.18 -2.05 11.51
N LYS A 3 10.97 -3.12 11.72
CA LYS A 3 12.34 -3.07 12.24
C LYS A 3 13.38 -3.36 11.17
N LYS A 4 13.02 -4.18 10.17
CA LYS A 4 13.89 -4.58 9.07
C LYS A 4 13.21 -4.28 7.75
N ILE A 5 13.75 -3.32 7.01
CA ILE A 5 13.16 -2.82 5.76
C ILE A 5 14.10 -3.13 4.58
N GLY A 6 13.61 -3.87 3.60
CA GLY A 6 14.32 -4.13 2.35
C GLY A 6 13.94 -3.10 1.28
N ILE A 7 14.91 -2.66 0.49
CA ILE A 7 14.68 -1.83 -0.70
C ILE A 7 15.21 -2.59 -1.92
N ALA A 8 14.39 -2.75 -2.95
CA ALA A 8 14.84 -3.22 -4.24
C ALA A 8 15.52 -2.08 -5.02
N VAL A 9 16.85 -2.03 -4.92
CA VAL A 9 17.66 -0.95 -5.53
C VAL A 9 17.78 -1.17 -7.03
N SER A 10 17.33 -0.18 -7.81
CA SER A 10 17.63 -0.05 -9.23
C SER A 10 18.40 1.25 -9.48
N PHE A 11 19.33 1.23 -10.42
CA PHE A 11 20.06 2.44 -10.84
C PHE A 11 19.29 3.28 -11.87
N SER A 12 17.98 3.14 -11.91
CA SER A 12 17.11 3.98 -12.72
C SER A 12 16.96 5.39 -12.09
N PRO A 13 16.57 6.41 -12.88
CA PRO A 13 16.32 7.75 -12.37
C PRO A 13 15.30 7.80 -11.21
N TYR A 14 14.46 6.78 -11.10
CA TYR A 14 13.42 6.63 -10.07
C TYR A 14 13.94 5.96 -8.78
N GLY A 15 15.16 5.41 -8.80
CA GLY A 15 15.75 4.75 -7.62
C GLY A 15 15.90 5.70 -6.44
N LYS A 16 16.19 6.98 -6.68
CA LYS A 16 16.32 8.01 -5.65
C LYS A 16 15.05 8.22 -4.83
N ALA A 17 13.88 8.17 -5.46
CA ALA A 17 12.60 8.30 -4.76
C ALA A 17 12.39 7.19 -3.72
N LEU A 18 12.81 5.97 -4.03
CA LEU A 18 12.74 4.84 -3.09
C LEU A 18 13.69 5.05 -1.91
N PHE A 19 14.91 5.55 -2.14
CA PHE A 19 15.85 5.88 -1.07
C PHE A 19 15.31 6.97 -0.15
N LYS A 20 14.67 8.02 -0.69
CA LYS A 20 14.05 9.09 0.11
C LYS A 20 12.98 8.52 1.06
N ILE A 21 12.11 7.65 0.55
CA ILE A 21 11.08 7.00 1.38
C ILE A 21 11.72 6.09 2.42
N ALA A 22 12.71 5.30 2.03
CA ALA A 22 13.39 4.39 2.95
C ALA A 22 14.13 5.15 4.06
N ALA A 23 14.85 6.22 3.74
CA ALA A 23 15.50 7.09 4.72
C ALA A 23 14.48 7.72 5.68
N PHE A 24 13.34 8.19 5.17
CA PHE A 24 12.25 8.70 5.99
C PHE A 24 11.73 7.65 6.97
N LEU A 25 11.43 6.44 6.49
CA LEU A 25 10.95 5.35 7.34
C LEU A 25 12.02 4.88 8.32
N GLN A 26 13.27 4.77 7.88
CA GLN A 26 14.40 4.40 8.74
C GLN A 26 14.52 5.36 9.92
N LYS A 27 14.54 6.66 9.64
CA LYS A 27 14.68 7.69 10.65
C LYS A 27 13.53 7.70 11.68
N ASN A 28 12.28 7.58 11.21
CA ASN A 28 11.11 7.63 12.09
C ASN A 28 10.85 6.32 12.85
N LEU A 29 11.26 5.18 12.31
CA LEU A 29 11.02 3.86 12.88
C LEU A 29 12.26 3.26 13.55
N SER A 30 13.44 3.88 13.41
CA SER A 30 14.73 3.33 13.82
C SER A 30 14.95 1.92 13.25
N ALA A 31 14.65 1.75 11.95
CA ALA A 31 14.71 0.48 11.28
C ALA A 31 16.09 0.22 10.65
N GLU A 32 16.50 -1.04 10.58
CA GLU A 32 17.67 -1.47 9.80
C GLU A 32 17.28 -1.61 8.32
N LEU A 33 18.07 -1.05 7.41
CA LEU A 33 17.83 -1.11 5.97
C LEU A 33 18.65 -2.22 5.30
N TYR A 34 18.03 -2.89 4.33
CA TYR A 34 18.67 -3.86 3.44
C TYR A 34 18.55 -3.39 2.01
N LEU A 35 19.66 -2.87 1.47
CA LEU A 35 19.74 -2.31 0.12
C LEU A 35 20.05 -3.42 -0.88
N MET A 36 19.01 -4.00 -1.51
CA MET A 36 19.11 -5.19 -2.34
C MET A 36 19.23 -4.81 -3.81
N HIS A 37 20.36 -5.16 -4.44
CA HIS A 37 20.49 -5.08 -5.90
C HIS A 37 20.52 -6.49 -6.50
N ILE A 38 19.60 -6.73 -7.44
CA ILE A 38 19.56 -8.00 -8.17
C ILE A 38 20.38 -7.86 -9.46
N GLY A 39 21.54 -8.51 -9.45
CA GLY A 39 22.52 -8.44 -10.53
C GLY A 39 23.91 -8.83 -10.07
N ASN A 40 24.89 -8.76 -11.01
CA ASN A 40 26.27 -9.00 -10.65
C ASN A 40 26.80 -7.90 -9.72
N HIS A 41 27.53 -8.31 -8.70
CA HIS A 41 28.31 -7.40 -7.86
C HIS A 41 29.42 -6.74 -8.67
N SER A 42 29.63 -5.46 -8.45
CA SER A 42 30.86 -4.74 -8.84
C SER A 42 31.11 -3.61 -7.82
N ALA A 43 32.39 -3.28 -7.62
CA ALA A 43 32.79 -2.18 -6.74
C ALA A 43 32.13 -0.84 -7.15
N GLU A 44 31.95 -0.61 -8.46
CA GLU A 44 31.28 0.58 -8.99
C GLU A 44 29.81 0.65 -8.54
N LYS A 45 29.07 -0.47 -8.62
CA LYS A 45 27.67 -0.53 -8.20
C LYS A 45 27.52 -0.38 -6.69
N GLU A 46 28.41 -1.02 -5.93
CA GLU A 46 28.42 -0.89 -4.48
C GLU A 46 28.67 0.56 -4.06
N ASN A 47 29.65 1.21 -4.70
CA ASN A 47 29.93 2.63 -4.44
C ASN A 47 28.72 3.53 -4.81
N LYS A 48 28.02 3.26 -5.92
CA LYS A 48 26.79 3.99 -6.28
C LYS A 48 25.71 3.85 -5.20
N VAL A 49 25.55 2.67 -4.60
CA VAL A 49 24.59 2.46 -3.50
C VAL A 49 25.00 3.24 -2.27
N LYS A 50 26.30 3.24 -1.90
CA LYS A 50 26.84 4.01 -0.77
C LYS A 50 26.63 5.51 -0.95
N LEU A 51 26.95 6.04 -2.14
CA LEU A 51 26.70 7.46 -2.45
C LEU A 51 25.22 7.84 -2.36
N LEU A 52 24.31 6.95 -2.75
CA LEU A 52 22.87 7.19 -2.56
C LEU A 52 22.49 7.18 -1.09
N ALA A 53 23.03 6.26 -0.29
CA ALA A 53 22.77 6.23 1.14
C ALA A 53 23.29 7.51 1.83
N GLU A 54 24.48 7.96 1.47
CA GLU A 54 25.08 9.21 1.93
C GLU A 54 24.24 10.44 1.53
N GLU A 55 23.79 10.52 0.27
CA GLU A 55 22.91 11.60 -0.25
C GLU A 55 21.66 11.77 0.62
N PHE A 56 21.10 10.65 1.09
CA PHE A 56 19.91 10.64 1.95
C PHE A 56 20.22 10.56 3.46
N GLN A 57 21.47 10.79 3.86
CA GLN A 57 21.92 10.83 5.25
C GLN A 57 21.64 9.54 6.05
N ILE A 58 21.71 8.39 5.38
CA ILE A 58 21.61 7.09 6.04
C ILE A 58 23.00 6.69 6.51
N SER A 59 23.16 6.47 7.83
CA SER A 59 24.45 6.07 8.41
C SER A 59 24.86 4.67 7.96
N ASP A 60 26.17 4.44 7.81
CA ASP A 60 26.72 3.12 7.43
C ASP A 60 26.35 2.00 8.41
N SER A 61 26.09 2.33 9.68
CA SER A 61 25.60 1.40 10.69
C SER A 61 24.15 0.95 10.48
N ASP A 62 23.36 1.70 9.71
CA ASP A 62 21.92 1.55 9.61
C ASP A 62 21.48 0.77 8.38
N TYR A 63 22.44 0.38 7.51
CA TYR A 63 22.11 -0.41 6.33
C TYR A 63 23.12 -1.52 6.03
N LYS A 64 22.65 -2.51 5.27
CA LYS A 64 23.45 -3.57 4.64
C LYS A 64 23.22 -3.60 3.15
N ILE A 65 24.28 -3.71 2.35
CA ILE A 65 24.19 -3.83 0.89
C ILE A 65 24.20 -5.31 0.51
N ILE A 66 23.22 -5.73 -0.27
CA ILE A 66 23.02 -7.11 -0.69
C ILE A 66 22.99 -7.21 -2.21
N PHE A 67 23.85 -8.05 -2.77
CA PHE A 67 23.85 -8.44 -4.17
C PHE A 67 23.39 -9.88 -4.33
N LYS A 68 22.40 -10.11 -5.18
CA LYS A 68 21.90 -11.45 -5.53
C LYS A 68 21.82 -11.59 -7.04
N LYS A 69 22.18 -12.76 -7.55
CA LYS A 69 22.11 -13.09 -8.97
C LYS A 69 21.11 -14.23 -9.15
N ASP A 70 19.85 -13.87 -9.41
CA ASP A 70 18.75 -14.82 -9.66
C ASP A 70 17.57 -14.07 -10.32
N ASP A 71 16.45 -14.77 -10.55
CA ASP A 71 15.17 -14.10 -10.84
C ASP A 71 14.84 -13.11 -9.71
N PRO A 72 14.59 -11.84 -10.03
CA PRO A 72 14.44 -10.80 -9.00
C PRO A 72 13.36 -11.12 -7.96
N ALA A 73 12.22 -11.63 -8.38
CA ALA A 73 11.14 -11.91 -7.44
C ALA A 73 11.46 -13.09 -6.53
N ARG A 74 12.19 -14.09 -7.04
CA ARG A 74 12.66 -15.23 -6.25
C ARG A 74 13.73 -14.79 -5.26
N ALA A 75 14.76 -14.09 -5.73
CA ALA A 75 15.86 -13.61 -4.89
C ALA A 75 15.36 -12.74 -3.73
N ILE A 76 14.39 -11.84 -3.99
CA ILE A 76 13.79 -11.00 -2.95
C ILE A 76 12.96 -11.85 -1.98
N THR A 77 12.15 -12.81 -2.48
CA THR A 77 11.33 -13.67 -1.60
C THR A 77 12.20 -14.49 -0.66
N ASP A 78 13.22 -15.16 -1.20
CA ASP A 78 14.17 -15.99 -0.40
C ASP A 78 14.90 -15.13 0.64
N PHE A 79 15.26 -13.89 0.28
CA PHE A 79 15.93 -12.97 1.20
C PHE A 79 14.99 -12.47 2.30
N VAL A 80 13.74 -12.17 1.98
CA VAL A 80 12.69 -11.82 2.95
C VAL A 80 12.55 -12.92 4.02
N GLU A 81 12.54 -14.19 3.60
CA GLU A 81 12.38 -15.31 4.51
C GLU A 81 13.64 -15.52 5.37
N THR A 82 14.83 -15.41 4.78
CA THR A 82 16.12 -15.60 5.47
C THR A 82 16.35 -14.51 6.52
N GLU A 83 16.20 -13.25 6.17
CA GLU A 83 16.46 -12.11 7.06
C GLU A 83 15.25 -11.71 7.90
N LYS A 84 14.08 -12.29 7.62
CA LYS A 84 12.81 -11.97 8.28
C LYS A 84 12.46 -10.49 8.16
N LEU A 85 12.51 -9.98 6.91
CA LEU A 85 12.15 -8.58 6.65
C LEU A 85 10.68 -8.31 6.97
N ASP A 86 10.41 -7.17 7.60
CA ASP A 86 9.06 -6.74 7.99
C ASP A 86 8.36 -5.98 6.85
N LEU A 87 9.15 -5.32 6.01
CA LEU A 87 8.68 -4.52 4.89
C LEU A 87 9.66 -4.62 3.71
N VAL A 88 9.13 -4.65 2.50
CA VAL A 88 9.92 -4.45 1.26
C VAL A 88 9.36 -3.28 0.47
N ILE A 89 10.24 -2.33 0.13
CA ILE A 89 9.94 -1.16 -0.68
C ILE A 89 10.30 -1.46 -2.13
N LEU A 90 9.35 -1.24 -3.04
CA LEU A 90 9.46 -1.51 -4.46
C LEU A 90 9.00 -0.30 -5.28
N GLY A 91 9.64 -0.07 -6.43
CA GLY A 91 9.15 0.89 -7.42
C GLY A 91 8.05 0.28 -8.30
N ALA A 92 7.02 1.05 -8.59
CA ALA A 92 6.11 0.78 -9.69
C ALA A 92 6.76 1.21 -11.02
N LEU A 93 6.39 0.56 -12.12
CA LEU A 93 6.89 0.91 -13.44
C LEU A 93 6.03 2.03 -14.05
N GLU A 94 6.66 2.97 -14.75
CA GLU A 94 5.96 3.99 -15.54
C GLU A 94 5.60 3.42 -16.91
N LYS A 95 4.41 3.72 -17.39
CA LYS A 95 3.99 3.38 -18.76
C LYS A 95 4.54 4.43 -19.72
N GLU A 96 5.35 4.07 -20.70
CA GLU A 96 6.09 4.96 -21.62
C GLU A 96 5.22 6.03 -22.35
N ARG A 97 3.89 5.96 -22.29
CA ARG A 97 2.97 6.87 -22.99
C ARG A 97 1.82 7.40 -22.13
N SER A 98 1.82 7.17 -20.82
CA SER A 98 0.76 7.69 -19.94
C SER A 98 1.32 8.00 -18.56
N ILE A 99 0.73 8.99 -17.90
CA ILE A 99 1.07 9.38 -16.51
C ILE A 99 0.71 8.27 -15.49
N ASN A 100 0.24 7.14 -15.96
CA ASN A 100 -0.26 6.05 -15.13
C ASN A 100 0.86 5.05 -14.81
N TYR A 101 1.04 4.76 -13.53
CA TYR A 101 1.98 3.76 -13.05
C TYR A 101 1.29 2.40 -12.99
N TYR A 102 2.04 1.33 -13.33
CA TYR A 102 1.53 -0.03 -13.21
C TYR A 102 2.48 -0.90 -12.40
N ILE A 103 1.92 -1.90 -11.75
CA ILE A 103 2.71 -2.87 -10.99
C ILE A 103 3.38 -3.84 -11.94
N GLY A 104 4.71 -3.82 -11.96
CA GLY A 104 5.52 -4.73 -12.75
C GLY A 104 5.43 -6.19 -12.30
N TYR A 105 6.00 -7.09 -13.12
CA TYR A 105 6.04 -8.54 -12.87
C TYR A 105 6.59 -8.90 -11.48
N VAL A 106 7.71 -8.28 -11.09
CA VAL A 106 8.37 -8.55 -9.80
C VAL A 106 7.44 -8.23 -8.65
N ALA A 107 6.87 -7.02 -8.62
CA ALA A 107 5.97 -6.60 -7.55
C ALA A 107 4.72 -7.49 -7.48
N ARG A 108 4.09 -7.84 -8.62
CA ARG A 108 2.95 -8.78 -8.66
C ARG A 108 3.31 -10.15 -8.09
N LYS A 109 4.49 -10.67 -8.40
CA LYS A 109 4.94 -11.97 -7.89
C LYS A 109 5.19 -11.91 -6.38
N LEU A 110 5.78 -10.81 -5.88
CA LEU A 110 5.98 -10.57 -4.44
C LEU A 110 4.66 -10.38 -3.70
N MET A 111 3.70 -9.66 -4.29
CA MET A 111 2.35 -9.53 -3.73
C MET A 111 1.69 -10.89 -3.50
N ARG A 112 1.90 -11.84 -4.39
CA ARG A 112 1.34 -13.20 -4.26
C ARG A 112 2.12 -14.08 -3.28
N LYS A 113 3.45 -14.00 -3.27
CA LYS A 113 4.32 -15.01 -2.66
C LYS A 113 5.07 -14.54 -1.43
N ALA A 114 5.51 -13.27 -1.37
CA ALA A 114 6.35 -12.80 -0.26
C ALA A 114 5.57 -12.79 1.07
N PRO A 115 6.11 -13.39 2.14
CA PRO A 115 5.47 -13.42 3.46
C PRO A 115 5.80 -12.16 4.29
N THR A 116 5.79 -11.00 3.65
CA THR A 116 6.11 -9.71 4.27
C THR A 116 5.20 -8.61 3.75
N ASN A 117 5.16 -7.47 4.45
CA ASN A 117 4.46 -6.28 4.00
C ASN A 117 5.19 -5.67 2.80
N LEU A 118 4.45 -5.03 1.91
CA LEU A 118 5.00 -4.43 0.70
C LEU A 118 4.58 -2.97 0.60
N LEU A 119 5.53 -2.08 0.34
CA LEU A 119 5.28 -0.70 -0.02
C LEU A 119 5.66 -0.50 -1.49
N ILE A 120 4.66 -0.27 -2.33
CA ILE A 120 4.85 -0.09 -3.76
C ILE A 120 4.73 1.40 -4.07
N CYS A 121 5.82 2.01 -4.52
CA CYS A 121 5.92 3.45 -4.73
C CYS A 121 5.81 3.79 -6.21
N PRO A 122 4.98 4.78 -6.59
CA PRO A 122 4.99 5.32 -7.95
C PRO A 122 6.38 5.88 -8.28
N ALA A 123 6.83 5.67 -9.50
CA ALA A 123 8.11 6.17 -9.99
C ALA A 123 8.03 7.67 -10.34
N LYS A 124 7.89 8.55 -9.35
CA LYS A 124 7.93 10.00 -9.55
C LYS A 124 9.37 10.50 -9.39
N LYS A 125 9.88 11.28 -10.36
CA LYS A 125 11.27 11.75 -10.38
C LYS A 125 11.64 12.66 -9.20
N GLU A 126 10.73 13.48 -8.70
CA GLU A 126 11.01 14.56 -7.74
C GLU A 126 9.87 14.76 -6.73
N ALA A 127 9.14 13.70 -6.40
CA ALA A 127 8.03 13.86 -5.49
C ALA A 127 8.53 14.10 -4.06
N ASP A 128 8.13 15.21 -3.47
CA ASP A 128 8.11 15.32 -2.03
C ASP A 128 7.05 14.33 -1.51
N PHE A 129 7.54 13.23 -0.96
CA PHE A 129 6.67 12.27 -0.31
C PHE A 129 6.32 12.82 1.08
N HIS A 130 5.04 13.01 1.27
CA HIS A 130 4.45 13.29 2.57
C HIS A 130 3.59 12.08 2.95
N PHE A 131 3.47 11.82 4.22
CA PHE A 131 2.59 10.80 4.76
C PHE A 131 1.62 11.45 5.76
N ASN A 132 0.95 12.53 5.34
CA ASN A 132 -0.02 13.24 6.15
C ASN A 132 -1.38 12.55 6.15
N ASP A 133 -1.85 12.17 4.96
CA ASP A 133 -3.19 11.63 4.72
C ASP A 133 -3.08 10.14 4.33
N LEU A 134 -3.42 9.26 5.29
CA LEU A 134 -3.33 7.83 5.13
C LEU A 134 -4.73 7.24 4.87
N PHE A 135 -4.92 6.55 3.77
CA PHE A 135 -6.21 5.99 3.38
C PHE A 135 -6.17 4.47 3.48
N ILE A 136 -7.13 3.86 4.18
CA ILE A 136 -7.21 2.41 4.34
C ILE A 136 -8.63 1.90 4.09
N THR A 137 -8.77 0.79 3.36
CA THR A 137 -10.05 0.13 3.18
C THR A 137 -10.41 -0.80 4.33
N THR A 138 -11.69 -0.95 4.64
CA THR A 138 -12.19 -1.89 5.65
C THR A 138 -13.35 -2.74 5.13
N ASP A 139 -13.37 -4.01 5.55
CA ASP A 139 -14.46 -4.97 5.40
C ASP A 139 -15.07 -5.36 6.76
N TYR A 140 -14.72 -4.62 7.83
CA TYR A 140 -15.07 -4.89 9.22
C TYR A 140 -14.52 -6.21 9.79
N SER A 141 -13.65 -6.91 9.10
CA SER A 141 -13.01 -8.10 9.64
C SER A 141 -12.04 -7.74 10.78
N SER A 142 -11.77 -8.70 11.66
CA SER A 142 -10.77 -8.56 12.73
C SER A 142 -9.39 -8.22 12.17
N ARG A 143 -9.14 -8.62 10.92
CA ARG A 143 -7.89 -8.33 10.23
C ARG A 143 -7.82 -6.88 9.76
N SER A 144 -8.89 -6.34 9.18
CA SER A 144 -8.97 -4.91 8.85
C SER A 144 -8.91 -4.04 10.11
N GLU A 145 -9.57 -4.45 11.19
CA GLU A 145 -9.44 -3.83 12.51
C GLU A 145 -7.99 -3.75 12.98
N SER A 146 -7.29 -4.89 12.96
CA SER A 146 -5.87 -4.95 13.35
C SER A 146 -4.98 -4.10 12.45
N SER A 147 -5.28 -4.06 11.14
CA SER A 147 -4.55 -3.23 10.17
C SER A 147 -4.77 -1.74 10.40
N ILE A 148 -5.97 -1.32 10.77
CA ILE A 148 -6.26 0.09 11.11
C ILE A 148 -5.51 0.49 12.39
N LYS A 149 -5.54 -0.37 13.43
CA LYS A 149 -4.76 -0.13 14.66
C LYS A 149 -3.26 -0.05 14.38
N PHE A 150 -2.73 -0.96 13.57
CA PHE A 150 -1.34 -0.91 13.12
C PHE A 150 -1.03 0.39 12.37
N LEU A 151 -1.91 0.81 11.45
CA LEU A 151 -1.73 2.04 10.69
C LEU A 151 -1.78 3.27 11.58
N ALA A 152 -2.61 3.26 12.63
CA ALA A 152 -2.66 4.34 13.61
C ALA A 152 -1.34 4.49 14.37
N GLU A 153 -0.75 3.38 14.82
CA GLU A 153 0.57 3.42 15.46
C GLU A 153 1.68 3.85 14.48
N LEU A 154 1.64 3.36 13.25
CA LEU A 154 2.56 3.82 12.19
C LEU A 154 2.39 5.32 11.96
N GLY A 155 1.15 5.79 11.80
CA GLY A 155 0.82 7.19 11.57
C GLY A 155 1.37 8.11 12.65
N LYS A 156 1.26 7.73 13.93
CA LYS A 156 1.86 8.48 15.04
C LYS A 156 3.38 8.58 14.91
N MET A 157 4.05 7.47 14.60
CA MET A 157 5.51 7.44 14.46
C MET A 157 6.03 8.29 13.30
N ILE A 158 5.28 8.36 12.20
CA ILE A 158 5.64 9.15 11.02
C ILE A 158 5.00 10.55 11.01
N SER A 159 4.30 10.93 12.09
CA SER A 159 3.65 12.23 12.25
C SER A 159 2.57 12.50 11.19
N ALA A 160 1.78 11.47 10.84
CA ALA A 160 0.64 11.61 9.96
C ALA A 160 -0.45 12.49 10.61
N LYS A 161 -1.20 13.23 9.79
CA LYS A 161 -2.25 14.13 10.28
C LYS A 161 -3.57 13.41 10.49
N ARG A 162 -3.92 12.48 9.58
CA ARG A 162 -5.18 11.74 9.66
C ARG A 162 -5.14 10.39 8.95
N ILE A 163 -6.09 9.55 9.35
CA ILE A 163 -6.40 8.29 8.67
C ILE A 163 -7.84 8.37 8.16
N VAL A 164 -8.03 8.10 6.89
CA VAL A 164 -9.35 7.97 6.26
C VAL A 164 -9.63 6.49 6.07
N VAL A 165 -10.62 5.98 6.82
CA VAL A 165 -11.07 4.59 6.71
C VAL A 165 -12.22 4.53 5.69
N ILE A 166 -11.99 3.84 4.58
CA ILE A 166 -12.92 3.75 3.48
C ILE A 166 -13.68 2.42 3.55
N ARG A 167 -14.98 2.50 3.63
CA ARG A 167 -15.88 1.37 3.43
C ARG A 167 -16.48 1.43 2.04
N GLU A 168 -16.05 0.53 1.18
CA GLU A 168 -16.68 0.31 -0.12
C GLU A 168 -17.78 -0.73 0.02
N PHE A 169 -18.93 -0.49 -0.57
CA PHE A 169 -20.00 -1.46 -0.60
C PHE A 169 -20.78 -1.37 -1.91
N SER A 170 -21.29 -2.49 -2.35
CA SER A 170 -22.18 -2.60 -3.50
C SER A 170 -23.37 -3.44 -3.11
N ILE A 171 -24.53 -3.13 -3.70
CA ILE A 171 -25.75 -3.90 -3.49
C ILE A 171 -25.98 -4.69 -4.77
N PRO A 172 -25.80 -6.04 -4.73
CA PRO A 172 -26.15 -6.87 -5.86
C PRO A 172 -27.65 -6.69 -6.18
N GLY A 173 -27.97 -6.36 -7.41
CA GLY A 173 -29.36 -6.20 -7.83
C GLY A 173 -29.85 -4.75 -7.97
N LEU A 174 -29.26 -3.77 -7.27
CA LEU A 174 -29.69 -2.37 -7.43
C LEU A 174 -29.36 -1.79 -8.82
N ALA A 175 -28.38 -2.36 -9.51
CA ALA A 175 -28.06 -2.02 -10.90
C ALA A 175 -29.03 -2.64 -11.93
N ILE A 176 -29.82 -3.62 -11.52
CA ILE A 176 -30.70 -4.39 -12.43
C ILE A 176 -32.15 -3.88 -12.35
N THR A 177 -32.52 -3.12 -11.33
CA THR A 177 -33.91 -2.87 -10.96
C THR A 177 -34.41 -1.47 -11.18
N VAL A 178 -33.83 -0.69 -12.10
CA VAL A 178 -34.45 0.57 -12.55
C VAL A 178 -35.81 0.28 -13.22
N ASP A 179 -36.01 -0.92 -13.76
CA ASP A 179 -37.28 -1.33 -14.35
C ASP A 179 -38.28 -1.97 -13.34
N ASP A 180 -37.81 -2.44 -12.17
CA ASP A 180 -38.67 -3.12 -11.16
C ASP A 180 -39.08 -2.23 -9.98
N PHE A 181 -38.39 -1.10 -9.73
CA PHE A 181 -38.78 -0.11 -8.74
C PHE A 181 -39.47 1.07 -9.43
N GLY A 182 -40.74 1.12 -9.40
CA GLY A 182 -41.69 2.08 -9.97
C GLY A 182 -41.29 3.53 -10.24
N SER A 183 -40.17 4.03 -9.79
CA SER A 183 -39.60 5.33 -10.19
C SER A 183 -38.10 5.42 -9.89
N SER A 184 -37.37 6.22 -10.66
CA SER A 184 -35.97 6.58 -10.39
C SER A 184 -35.75 7.22 -9.00
N GLN A 185 -36.77 7.87 -8.45
CA GLN A 185 -36.76 8.49 -7.12
C GLN A 185 -36.73 7.45 -6.00
N ASP A 186 -37.50 6.36 -6.10
CA ASP A 186 -37.53 5.30 -5.08
C ASP A 186 -36.20 4.54 -5.01
N ALA A 187 -35.55 4.32 -6.16
CA ALA A 187 -34.23 3.72 -6.22
C ALA A 187 -33.16 4.61 -5.60
N GLU A 188 -33.24 5.92 -5.80
CA GLU A 188 -32.31 6.89 -5.23
C GLU A 188 -32.49 7.05 -3.71
N GLN A 189 -33.74 7.08 -3.23
CA GLN A 189 -34.05 7.09 -1.80
C GLN A 189 -33.54 5.81 -1.11
N SER A 190 -33.76 4.65 -1.72
CA SER A 190 -33.26 3.37 -1.20
C SER A 190 -31.75 3.34 -1.11
N LYS A 191 -31.05 3.84 -2.15
CA LYS A 191 -29.60 3.97 -2.16
C LYS A 191 -29.11 4.90 -1.02
N ASN A 192 -29.72 6.08 -0.87
CA ASN A 192 -29.33 7.04 0.15
C ASN A 192 -29.53 6.49 1.57
N ARG A 193 -30.62 5.74 1.79
CA ARG A 193 -30.87 5.05 3.06
C ARG A 193 -29.77 4.03 3.37
N LEU A 194 -29.40 3.21 2.39
CA LEU A 194 -28.37 2.19 2.57
C LEU A 194 -26.98 2.80 2.80
N ILE A 195 -26.66 3.91 2.15
CA ILE A 195 -25.44 4.68 2.42
C ILE A 195 -25.44 5.17 3.88
N GLN A 196 -26.55 5.68 4.35
CA GLN A 196 -26.68 6.18 5.73
C GLN A 196 -26.53 5.05 6.75
N GLU A 197 -27.19 3.91 6.53
CA GLU A 197 -27.07 2.73 7.39
C GLU A 197 -25.64 2.21 7.44
N GLU A 198 -24.92 2.18 6.31
CA GLU A 198 -23.53 1.74 6.26
C GLU A 198 -22.58 2.74 6.92
N LYS A 199 -22.89 4.04 6.84
CA LYS A 199 -22.16 5.09 7.55
C LYS A 199 -22.28 4.95 9.06
N GLU A 200 -23.47 4.69 9.56
CA GLU A 200 -23.71 4.46 11.01
C GLU A 200 -22.94 3.23 11.51
N LYS A 201 -22.88 2.15 10.72
CA LYS A 201 -22.06 0.96 11.02
C LYS A 201 -20.58 1.31 11.07
N LEU A 202 -20.08 2.09 10.10
CA LEU A 202 -18.69 2.51 10.06
C LEU A 202 -18.37 3.39 11.27
N ASP A 203 -19.22 4.35 11.61
CA ASP A 203 -19.04 5.22 12.78
C ASP A 203 -19.03 4.43 14.09
N PHE A 204 -19.88 3.40 14.21
CA PHE A 204 -19.86 2.48 15.34
C PHE A 204 -18.56 1.69 15.40
N PHE A 205 -18.16 1.08 14.28
CA PHE A 205 -16.91 0.31 14.16
C PHE A 205 -15.69 1.16 14.56
N LEU A 206 -15.59 2.41 14.05
CA LEU A 206 -14.48 3.30 14.38
C LEU A 206 -14.42 3.67 15.87
N ARG A 207 -15.58 3.86 16.52
CA ARG A 207 -15.64 4.08 17.98
C ARG A 207 -15.13 2.88 18.76
N GLU A 208 -15.53 1.67 18.36
CA GLU A 208 -15.09 0.43 19.02
C GLU A 208 -13.58 0.17 18.86
N LEU A 209 -12.95 0.67 17.77
CA LEU A 209 -11.49 0.59 17.59
C LEU A 209 -10.73 1.29 18.73
N ASN A 210 -11.34 2.31 19.35
CA ASN A 210 -10.77 3.10 20.44
C ASN A 210 -9.35 3.62 20.15
N VAL A 211 -9.09 4.01 18.90
CA VAL A 211 -7.81 4.62 18.51
C VAL A 211 -7.73 6.04 19.03
N LYS A 212 -6.60 6.40 19.64
CA LYS A 212 -6.35 7.72 20.22
C LYS A 212 -5.12 8.37 19.55
N ASP A 213 -4.98 9.66 19.74
CA ASP A 213 -3.79 10.45 19.38
C ASP A 213 -3.51 10.56 17.86
N ILE A 214 -4.49 10.21 17.02
CA ILE A 214 -4.49 10.48 15.59
C ILE A 214 -5.94 10.68 15.14
N ASN A 215 -6.18 11.62 14.23
CA ASN A 215 -7.50 11.84 13.66
C ASN A 215 -7.90 10.67 12.74
N ILE A 216 -9.09 10.09 12.96
CA ILE A 216 -9.65 9.02 12.11
C ILE A 216 -11.01 9.48 11.59
N GLU A 217 -11.16 9.41 10.27
CA GLU A 217 -12.41 9.75 9.56
C GLU A 217 -12.94 8.52 8.84
N GLY A 218 -14.26 8.30 8.88
CA GLY A 218 -14.94 7.24 8.15
C GLY A 218 -15.60 7.75 6.88
N VAL A 219 -15.42 7.05 5.77
CA VAL A 219 -16.05 7.35 4.48
C VAL A 219 -16.69 6.10 3.90
N CYS A 220 -18.00 6.17 3.58
CA CYS A 220 -18.71 5.11 2.89
C CYS A 220 -18.86 5.46 1.41
N ILE A 221 -18.46 4.55 0.53
CA ILE A 221 -18.53 4.73 -0.90
C ILE A 221 -19.35 3.61 -1.53
N TYR A 222 -20.42 3.98 -2.19
CA TYR A 222 -21.17 3.05 -3.02
C TYR A 222 -20.47 2.88 -4.37
N GLY A 223 -20.06 1.64 -4.66
CA GLY A 223 -19.37 1.34 -5.91
C GLY A 223 -18.78 -0.05 -5.94
N LYS A 224 -18.06 -0.33 -7.02
CA LYS A 224 -17.36 -1.61 -7.18
C LYS A 224 -16.13 -1.62 -6.26
N GLU A 225 -16.03 -2.66 -5.46
CA GLU A 225 -14.96 -2.87 -4.50
C GLU A 225 -13.56 -2.76 -5.15
N GLY A 226 -12.68 -1.99 -4.49
CA GLY A 226 -11.34 -1.67 -4.94
C GLY A 226 -11.25 -0.56 -6.01
N PHE A 227 -12.26 -0.37 -6.84
CA PHE A 227 -12.27 0.70 -7.85
C PHE A 227 -12.68 2.06 -7.26
N ALA A 228 -13.70 2.05 -6.40
CA ALA A 228 -14.23 3.27 -5.83
C ALA A 228 -13.25 3.88 -4.82
N SER A 229 -12.59 3.08 -3.99
CA SER A 229 -11.55 3.54 -3.04
C SER A 229 -10.34 4.12 -3.76
N ASN A 230 -9.88 3.49 -4.83
CA ASN A 230 -8.74 3.96 -5.60
C ASN A 230 -9.05 5.31 -6.29
N LYS A 231 -10.26 5.44 -6.85
CA LYS A 231 -10.74 6.70 -7.41
C LYS A 231 -10.81 7.79 -6.34
N TYR A 232 -11.40 7.46 -5.18
CA TYR A 232 -11.50 8.38 -4.05
C TYR A 232 -10.12 8.83 -3.54
N ALA A 233 -9.19 7.90 -3.37
CA ALA A 233 -7.82 8.19 -2.97
C ALA A 233 -7.11 9.14 -3.95
N LYS A 234 -7.36 8.98 -5.26
CA LYS A 234 -6.83 9.86 -6.30
C LYS A 234 -7.44 11.26 -6.27
N GLU A 235 -8.77 11.34 -6.08
CA GLU A 235 -9.52 12.61 -6.05
C GLU A 235 -9.26 13.44 -4.79
N HIS A 236 -8.79 12.78 -3.72
CA HIS A 236 -8.50 13.42 -2.43
C HIS A 236 -7.01 13.43 -2.08
N ASP A 237 -6.14 13.25 -3.09
CA ASP A 237 -4.69 13.36 -2.97
C ASP A 237 -4.10 12.54 -1.80
N ALA A 238 -4.52 11.27 -1.67
CA ALA A 238 -3.99 10.38 -0.65
C ALA A 238 -2.46 10.29 -0.72
N ASP A 239 -1.78 10.51 0.42
CA ASP A 239 -0.32 10.38 0.51
C ASP A 239 0.12 8.91 0.58
N LEU A 240 -0.72 8.06 1.19
CA LEU A 240 -0.53 6.62 1.27
C LEU A 240 -1.87 5.90 1.18
N SER A 241 -1.99 4.99 0.24
CA SER A 241 -3.10 4.04 0.18
C SER A 241 -2.70 2.74 0.88
N VAL A 242 -3.59 2.17 1.69
CA VAL A 242 -3.33 0.95 2.46
C VAL A 242 -4.42 -0.06 2.20
N ILE A 243 -4.01 -1.29 1.91
CA ILE A 243 -4.91 -2.43 1.80
C ILE A 243 -4.46 -3.56 2.72
N THR A 244 -5.43 -4.27 3.28
CA THR A 244 -5.20 -5.46 4.09
C THR A 244 -5.27 -6.70 3.22
N ALA A 245 -4.19 -7.46 3.15
CA ALA A 245 -4.21 -8.73 2.43
C ALA A 245 -5.07 -9.77 3.19
N PRO A 246 -5.92 -10.54 2.50
CA PRO A 246 -6.76 -11.55 3.14
C PRO A 246 -5.92 -12.67 3.77
N GLU A 247 -6.49 -13.38 4.74
CA GLU A 247 -5.86 -14.58 5.30
C GLU A 247 -5.67 -15.67 4.25
N ARG A 248 -4.49 -16.32 4.30
CA ARG A 248 -4.09 -17.33 3.31
C ARG A 248 -5.06 -18.52 3.28
N LYS A 249 -5.91 -18.55 2.27
CA LYS A 249 -6.31 -19.81 1.63
C LYS A 249 -5.67 -19.81 0.24
N PRO A 250 -4.73 -20.72 -0.07
CA PRO A 250 -3.95 -20.69 -1.33
C PRO A 250 -4.80 -20.58 -2.60
N LYS A 251 -6.01 -21.14 -2.60
CA LYS A 251 -6.94 -21.09 -3.72
C LYS A 251 -7.72 -19.77 -3.88
N LEU A 252 -7.79 -18.94 -2.83
CA LEU A 252 -8.46 -17.63 -2.91
C LEU A 252 -7.48 -16.51 -3.29
N PHE A 253 -6.21 -16.64 -2.94
CA PHE A 253 -5.19 -15.64 -3.25
C PHE A 253 -5.01 -15.46 -4.76
N ASP A 254 -5.08 -16.55 -5.52
CA ASP A 254 -5.07 -16.49 -6.99
C ASP A 254 -6.32 -15.81 -7.57
N ARG A 255 -7.46 -15.83 -6.88
CA ARG A 255 -8.70 -15.20 -7.33
C ARG A 255 -8.85 -13.74 -6.91
N ILE A 256 -8.40 -13.36 -5.71
CA ILE A 256 -8.52 -11.99 -5.19
C ILE A 256 -7.55 -11.04 -5.89
N PHE A 257 -6.36 -11.53 -6.27
CA PHE A 257 -5.42 -10.74 -7.07
C PHE A 257 -5.67 -10.81 -8.58
N THR A 258 -6.58 -11.66 -9.05
CA THR A 258 -6.75 -11.91 -10.49
C THR A 258 -7.74 -11.02 -11.23
N SER A 259 -8.68 -10.33 -10.59
CA SER A 259 -9.60 -9.47 -11.34
C SER A 259 -9.78 -8.06 -10.78
N GLU A 260 -9.86 -7.88 -9.48
CA GLU A 260 -10.23 -6.59 -8.89
C GLU A 260 -9.03 -5.79 -8.40
N ILE A 261 -8.10 -6.41 -7.68
CA ILE A 261 -6.86 -5.74 -7.26
C ILE A 261 -5.94 -5.51 -8.47
N GLU A 262 -5.83 -6.41 -9.44
CA GLU A 262 -5.04 -6.18 -10.66
C GLU A 262 -5.60 -5.03 -11.50
N PHE A 263 -6.91 -4.78 -11.47
CA PHE A 263 -7.50 -3.65 -12.16
C PHE A 263 -7.22 -2.33 -11.42
N ASN A 264 -7.28 -2.34 -10.10
CA ASN A 264 -7.04 -1.17 -9.25
C ASN A 264 -5.56 -0.78 -9.20
N ILE A 265 -4.68 -1.74 -9.37
CA ILE A 265 -3.23 -1.58 -9.40
C ILE A 265 -2.74 -1.10 -10.78
N LYS A 266 -3.60 -1.02 -11.80
CA LYS A 266 -3.22 -0.44 -13.10
C LYS A 266 -2.87 1.04 -13.01
N GLU A 267 -3.40 1.75 -12.03
CA GLU A 267 -3.11 3.15 -11.76
C GLU A 267 -2.93 3.35 -10.26
N ILE A 268 -1.70 3.35 -9.78
CA ILE A 268 -1.41 3.65 -8.37
C ILE A 268 -1.33 5.18 -8.23
N PRO A 269 -2.32 5.83 -7.60
CA PRO A 269 -2.31 7.29 -7.44
C PRO A 269 -1.27 7.75 -6.42
N SER A 270 -1.04 6.96 -5.39
CA SER A 270 -0.13 7.20 -4.26
C SER A 270 0.68 5.94 -3.94
N PRO A 271 1.72 6.00 -3.10
CA PRO A 271 2.33 4.81 -2.53
C PRO A 271 1.27 3.86 -1.97
N LEU A 272 1.42 2.56 -2.23
CA LEU A 272 0.49 1.52 -1.81
C LEU A 272 1.16 0.60 -0.79
N LEU A 273 0.70 0.63 0.45
CA LEU A 273 1.11 -0.31 1.49
C LEU A 273 0.15 -1.50 1.52
N ILE A 274 0.69 -2.69 1.35
CA ILE A 274 -0.04 -3.95 1.46
C ILE A 274 0.33 -4.61 2.78
N ILE A 275 -0.59 -4.62 3.73
CA ILE A 275 -0.41 -5.26 5.04
C ILE A 275 -0.72 -6.74 4.92
N LYS A 276 0.31 -7.58 5.10
CA LYS A 276 0.24 -9.04 5.05
C LYS A 276 0.53 -9.68 6.39
N LYS A 277 1.36 -9.00 7.19
CA LYS A 277 1.80 -9.46 8.50
C LYS A 277 1.72 -8.30 9.48
N LEU A 278 1.09 -8.54 10.61
CA LEU A 278 0.94 -7.60 11.73
C LEU A 278 1.83 -8.03 12.89
#